data_d8bc392528c933764ea00a12d917cc62
#
_entry.id   d8bc392528c933764ea00a12d917cc62
#
_cell.length_a   1.000
_cell.length_b   1.000
_cell.length_c   1.000
_cell.angle_alpha   90.00
_cell.angle_beta   90.00
_cell.angle_gamma   90.00
#
_symmetry.space_group_name_H-M   'P 1'
#
loop_
_entity.id
_entity.type
_entity.pdbx_description
1 polymer ?
#
loop_
_entity_poly.entity_id
_entity_poly.type
_entity_poly.pdbx_seq_one_letter_code
_entity_poly.pdbx_strand_id
1 'polypeptide(L)'
;MKQVKTNDYSIFIGKESLQAYDFNSYNQLAILVDENTKKDCLPIFLKATNIDAIIIEIPSGEEHKNLEGCQLIWNTLSSHHFDRNSLLINLGGGVIGDMGGFAASTYKRGIDFIQIPTSLLAMLDACIGGKLGINFAFLKNQIGVFNNPKTVLINPFFLNS
;
A
#
# COMPACT_ATOMS: atom_id res chain seq x y z
N MET A 1 -4.37 17.69 11.68
CA MET A 1 -3.38 16.77 11.08
C MET A 1 -1.99 17.05 11.60
N LYS A 2 -1.21 16.02 11.92
CA LYS A 2 0.20 16.10 12.32
C LYS A 2 1.08 15.53 11.20
N GLN A 3 2.17 16.22 10.87
CA GLN A 3 3.20 15.72 9.95
C GLN A 3 4.46 15.37 10.73
N VAL A 4 5.00 14.19 10.46
CA VAL A 4 6.31 13.74 10.93
C VAL A 4 7.21 13.55 9.71
N LYS A 5 8.32 14.27 9.66
CA LYS A 5 9.30 14.14 8.58
C LYS A 5 10.36 13.13 8.99
N THR A 6 10.60 12.16 8.13
CA THR A 6 11.78 11.29 8.18
C THR A 6 12.86 11.85 7.24
N ASN A 7 13.99 11.16 7.09
CA ASN A 7 15.02 11.58 6.12
C ASN A 7 14.55 11.42 4.66
N ASP A 8 13.65 10.45 4.39
CA ASP A 8 13.32 10.03 3.04
C ASP A 8 11.86 10.29 2.63
N TYR A 9 10.94 10.40 3.59
CA TYR A 9 9.51 10.59 3.34
C TYR A 9 8.79 11.29 4.50
N SER A 10 7.52 11.62 4.32
CA SER A 10 6.68 12.19 5.37
C SER A 10 5.59 11.22 5.80
N ILE A 11 5.23 11.29 7.08
CA ILE A 11 4.10 10.58 7.67
C ILE A 11 3.06 11.63 8.07
N PHE A 12 1.84 11.49 7.58
CA PHE A 12 0.71 12.36 7.92
C PHE A 12 -0.26 11.59 8.82
N ILE A 13 -0.61 12.17 9.96
CA ILE A 13 -1.45 11.52 10.99
C ILE A 13 -2.66 12.42 11.27
N GLY A 14 -3.85 11.87 11.18
CA GLY A 14 -5.11 12.56 11.50
C GLY A 14 -6.21 12.32 10.49
N LYS A 15 -7.39 12.86 10.73
CA LYS A 15 -8.58 12.67 9.90
C LYS A 15 -8.38 13.18 8.46
N GLU A 16 -7.63 14.25 8.28
CA GLU A 16 -7.33 14.87 6.98
C GLU A 16 -6.08 14.27 6.29
N SER A 17 -5.45 13.26 6.87
CA SER A 17 -4.23 12.67 6.32
C SER A 17 -4.40 12.12 4.89
N LEU A 18 -5.58 11.60 4.57
CA LEU A 18 -5.86 11.02 3.25
C LEU A 18 -5.80 12.05 2.12
N GLN A 19 -5.98 13.34 2.43
CA GLN A 19 -5.94 14.45 1.47
C GLN A 19 -4.57 15.13 1.41
N ALA A 20 -3.59 14.66 2.20
CA ALA A 20 -2.28 15.29 2.32
C ALA A 20 -1.32 14.97 1.16
N TYR A 21 -1.72 14.10 0.23
CA TYR A 21 -0.87 13.67 -0.88
C TYR A 21 -1.48 14.05 -2.24
N ASP A 22 -0.64 14.53 -3.15
CA ASP A 22 -1.05 14.87 -4.52
C ASP A 22 -0.94 13.64 -5.43
N PHE A 23 -2.10 13.09 -5.80
CA PHE A 23 -2.20 11.94 -6.70
C PHE A 23 -2.13 12.33 -8.19
N ASN A 24 -2.29 13.61 -8.53
CA ASN A 24 -2.42 14.06 -9.92
C ASN A 24 -1.09 14.04 -10.70
N SER A 25 0.03 13.84 -10.00
CA SER A 25 1.36 13.74 -10.62
C SER A 25 1.63 12.41 -11.32
N TYR A 26 0.73 11.44 -11.18
CA TYR A 26 0.88 10.09 -11.74
C TYR A 26 -0.04 9.86 -12.94
N ASN A 27 0.45 9.07 -13.90
CA ASN A 27 -0.34 8.71 -15.09
C ASN A 27 -1.48 7.75 -14.75
N GLN A 28 -1.25 6.82 -13.82
CA GLN A 28 -2.21 5.81 -13.42
C GLN A 28 -2.07 5.51 -11.93
N LEU A 29 -3.19 5.19 -11.31
CA LEU A 29 -3.29 4.84 -9.90
C LEU A 29 -3.88 3.43 -9.76
N ALA A 30 -3.30 2.62 -8.88
CA ALA A 30 -3.88 1.37 -8.42
C ALA A 30 -4.00 1.38 -6.90
N ILE A 31 -5.07 0.78 -6.38
CA ILE A 31 -5.28 0.61 -4.94
C ILE A 31 -5.31 -0.88 -4.64
N LEU A 32 -4.36 -1.34 -3.83
CA LEU A 32 -4.30 -2.71 -3.33
C LEU A 32 -5.07 -2.81 -2.02
N VAL A 33 -6.00 -3.76 -1.97
CA VAL A 33 -6.87 -4.06 -0.83
C VAL A 33 -7.02 -5.57 -0.66
N ASP A 34 -7.52 -5.99 0.49
CA ASP A 34 -8.15 -7.28 0.68
C ASP A 34 -9.69 -7.12 0.74
N GLU A 35 -10.45 -8.21 0.86
CA GLU A 35 -11.91 -8.18 0.90
C GLU A 35 -12.47 -7.34 2.07
N ASN A 36 -11.76 -7.30 3.21
CA ASN A 36 -12.19 -6.54 4.37
C ASN A 36 -11.96 -5.03 4.16
N THR A 37 -10.75 -4.67 3.77
CA THR A 37 -10.40 -3.26 3.54
C THR A 37 -11.08 -2.68 2.31
N LYS A 38 -11.39 -3.53 1.30
CA LYS A 38 -12.25 -3.14 0.18
C LYS A 38 -13.65 -2.73 0.64
N LYS A 39 -14.22 -3.49 1.56
CA LYS A 39 -15.56 -3.23 2.09
C LYS A 39 -15.58 -2.01 3.02
N ASP A 40 -14.66 -1.94 3.97
CA ASP A 40 -14.77 -1.05 5.12
C ASP A 40 -13.92 0.23 4.98
N CYS A 41 -12.79 0.17 4.27
CA CYS A 41 -11.83 1.30 4.16
C CYS A 41 -11.87 2.01 2.79
N LEU A 42 -11.97 1.25 1.71
CA LEU A 42 -11.91 1.79 0.34
C LEU A 42 -12.98 2.86 0.05
N PRO A 43 -14.28 2.70 0.44
CA PRO A 43 -15.28 3.74 0.20
C PRO A 43 -14.95 5.07 0.91
N ILE A 44 -14.37 4.99 2.12
CA ILE A 44 -13.94 6.15 2.90
C ILE A 44 -12.79 6.86 2.21
N PHE A 45 -11.80 6.09 1.74
CA PHE A 45 -10.64 6.63 1.03
C PHE A 45 -11.04 7.32 -0.29
N LEU A 46 -11.84 6.65 -1.12
CA LEU A 46 -12.31 7.21 -2.39
C LEU A 46 -13.15 8.48 -2.20
N LYS A 47 -14.03 8.50 -1.19
CA LYS A 47 -14.81 9.69 -0.85
C LYS A 47 -13.93 10.86 -0.40
N ALA A 48 -12.86 10.58 0.34
CA ALA A 48 -11.96 11.62 0.85
C ALA A 48 -11.03 12.20 -0.23
N THR A 49 -10.64 11.39 -1.21
CA THR A 49 -9.64 11.77 -2.23
C THR A 49 -10.23 12.07 -3.60
N ASN A 50 -11.40 11.53 -3.91
CA ASN A 50 -12.09 11.67 -5.21
C ASN A 50 -11.19 11.28 -6.41
N ILE A 51 -10.31 10.27 -6.22
CA ILE A 51 -9.45 9.75 -7.29
C ILE A 51 -10.12 8.62 -8.05
N ASP A 52 -9.71 8.43 -9.31
CA ASP A 52 -10.02 7.25 -10.11
C ASP A 52 -8.81 6.32 -10.13
N ALA A 53 -9.02 5.04 -9.80
CA ALA A 53 -7.95 4.07 -9.67
C ALA A 53 -8.42 2.65 -9.98
N ILE A 54 -7.50 1.82 -10.50
CA ILE A 54 -7.72 0.38 -10.64
C ILE A 54 -7.66 -0.27 -9.26
N ILE A 55 -8.68 -1.06 -8.92
CA ILE A 55 -8.72 -1.79 -7.65
C ILE A 55 -8.12 -3.18 -7.85
N ILE A 56 -7.09 -3.48 -7.06
CA ILE A 56 -6.47 -4.81 -6.99
C ILE A 56 -6.88 -5.44 -5.66
N GLU A 57 -7.63 -6.52 -5.72
CA GLU A 57 -8.05 -7.27 -4.54
C GLU A 57 -7.26 -8.56 -4.43
N ILE A 58 -6.68 -8.80 -3.27
CA ILE A 58 -6.04 -10.07 -2.90
C ILE A 58 -6.74 -10.67 -1.70
N PRO A 59 -6.73 -11.98 -1.53
CA PRO A 59 -7.30 -12.59 -0.34
C PRO A 59 -6.58 -12.12 0.94
N SER A 60 -7.34 -11.90 2.02
CA SER A 60 -6.76 -11.58 3.33
C SER A 60 -6.05 -12.80 3.93
N GLY A 61 -5.11 -12.54 4.81
CA GLY A 61 -4.40 -13.57 5.58
C GLY A 61 -2.92 -13.68 5.23
N GLU A 62 -2.14 -14.06 6.25
CA GLU A 62 -0.68 -14.21 6.15
C GLU A 62 -0.27 -15.29 5.15
N GLU A 63 -1.12 -16.32 4.92
CA GLU A 63 -0.90 -17.38 3.96
C GLU A 63 -0.85 -16.90 2.50
N HIS A 64 -1.48 -15.76 2.23
CA HIS A 64 -1.49 -15.13 0.90
C HIS A 64 -0.34 -14.14 0.69
N LYS A 65 0.48 -13.90 1.72
CA LYS A 65 1.68 -13.06 1.64
C LYS A 65 2.83 -13.84 0.99
N ASN A 66 2.70 -14.14 -0.28
CA ASN A 66 3.58 -15.03 -1.03
C ASN A 66 3.79 -14.56 -2.48
N LEU A 67 4.54 -15.33 -3.25
CA LEU A 67 4.84 -15.02 -4.65
C LEU A 67 3.59 -15.02 -5.53
N GLU A 68 2.61 -15.88 -5.26
CA GLU A 68 1.36 -15.94 -6.03
C GLU A 68 0.54 -14.65 -5.84
N GLY A 69 0.48 -14.13 -4.62
CA GLY A 69 -0.12 -12.82 -4.35
C GLY A 69 0.57 -11.69 -5.12
N CYS A 70 1.90 -11.69 -5.17
CA CYS A 70 2.67 -10.73 -5.97
C CYS A 70 2.39 -10.88 -7.46
N GLN A 71 2.31 -12.11 -7.98
CA GLN A 71 1.98 -12.35 -9.39
C GLN A 71 0.61 -11.80 -9.77
N LEU A 72 -0.39 -11.91 -8.89
CA LEU A 72 -1.70 -11.29 -9.11
C LEU A 72 -1.58 -9.78 -9.25
N ILE A 73 -0.82 -9.13 -8.36
CA ILE A 73 -0.58 -7.68 -8.42
C ILE A 73 0.11 -7.31 -9.73
N TRP A 74 1.24 -7.96 -10.07
CA TRP A 74 1.99 -7.67 -11.30
C TRP A 74 1.18 -7.93 -12.57
N ASN A 75 0.39 -9.00 -12.62
CA ASN A 75 -0.48 -9.31 -13.75
C ASN A 75 -1.53 -8.24 -13.95
N THR A 76 -2.14 -7.75 -12.87
CA THR A 76 -3.15 -6.69 -12.94
C THR A 76 -2.52 -5.38 -13.41
N LEU A 77 -1.38 -4.97 -12.85
CA LEU A 77 -0.65 -3.78 -13.29
C LEU A 77 -0.26 -3.88 -14.77
N SER A 78 0.22 -5.06 -15.21
CA SER A 78 0.64 -5.29 -16.61
C SER A 78 -0.53 -5.27 -17.59
N SER A 79 -1.67 -5.90 -17.24
CA SER A 79 -2.85 -5.95 -18.10
C SER A 79 -3.50 -4.58 -18.31
N HIS A 80 -3.32 -3.66 -17.34
CA HIS A 80 -3.77 -2.27 -17.44
C HIS A 80 -2.68 -1.32 -17.94
N HIS A 81 -1.57 -1.84 -18.46
CA HIS A 81 -0.48 -1.07 -19.06
C HIS A 81 0.14 -0.01 -18.13
N PHE A 82 0.26 -0.33 -16.84
CA PHE A 82 0.94 0.56 -15.90
C PHE A 82 2.39 0.81 -16.32
N ASP A 83 2.80 2.06 -16.29
CA ASP A 83 4.16 2.50 -16.59
C ASP A 83 4.96 2.82 -15.32
N ARG A 84 6.19 3.33 -15.49
CA ARG A 84 7.04 3.69 -14.37
C ARG A 84 6.62 4.96 -13.63
N ASN A 85 5.74 5.76 -14.23
CA ASN A 85 5.15 6.95 -13.62
C ASN A 85 3.76 6.67 -13.04
N SER A 86 3.57 5.48 -12.55
CA SER A 86 2.33 5.02 -11.90
C SER A 86 2.53 4.89 -10.40
N LEU A 87 1.44 4.91 -9.65
CA LEU A 87 1.45 4.78 -8.18
C LEU A 87 0.63 3.57 -7.74
N LEU A 88 1.20 2.76 -6.84
CA LEU A 88 0.48 1.74 -6.09
C LEU A 88 0.15 2.27 -4.68
N ILE A 89 -1.12 2.27 -4.33
CA ILE A 89 -1.65 2.68 -3.03
C ILE A 89 -1.99 1.43 -2.23
N ASN A 90 -1.24 1.16 -1.16
CA ASN A 90 -1.46 0.01 -0.28
C ASN A 90 -2.41 0.41 0.84
N LEU A 91 -3.68 0.04 0.72
CA LEU A 91 -4.73 0.36 1.72
C LEU A 91 -5.05 -0.91 2.51
N GLY A 92 -4.41 -1.10 3.66
CA GLY A 92 -4.62 -2.30 4.44
C GLY A 92 -3.71 -2.48 5.65
N GLY A 93 -3.74 -3.69 6.20
CA GLY A 93 -2.86 -4.11 7.28
C GLY A 93 -1.43 -4.39 6.83
N GLY A 94 -0.62 -5.00 7.71
CA GLY A 94 0.79 -5.29 7.45
C GLY A 94 1.03 -6.18 6.22
N VAL A 95 0.16 -7.16 5.97
CA VAL A 95 0.25 -8.04 4.78
C VAL A 95 0.15 -7.22 3.49
N ILE A 96 -0.84 -6.34 3.40
CA ILE A 96 -1.05 -5.45 2.25
C ILE A 96 0.15 -4.50 2.08
N GLY A 97 0.61 -3.89 3.16
CA GLY A 97 1.75 -2.97 3.12
C GLY A 97 3.04 -3.63 2.68
N ASP A 98 3.40 -4.77 3.26
CA ASP A 98 4.63 -5.50 2.96
C ASP A 98 4.64 -6.05 1.53
N MET A 99 3.58 -6.75 1.15
CA MET A 99 3.48 -7.39 -0.16
C MET A 99 3.29 -6.37 -1.27
N GLY A 100 2.43 -5.37 -1.07
CA GLY A 100 2.21 -4.30 -2.05
C GLY A 100 3.45 -3.44 -2.25
N GLY A 101 4.16 -3.09 -1.17
CA GLY A 101 5.43 -2.38 -1.26
C GLY A 101 6.51 -3.18 -1.98
N PHE A 102 6.61 -4.50 -1.71
CA PHE A 102 7.52 -5.39 -2.43
C PHE A 102 7.16 -5.50 -3.91
N ALA A 103 5.87 -5.69 -4.23
CA ALA A 103 5.41 -5.77 -5.61
C ALA A 103 5.69 -4.48 -6.39
N ALA A 104 5.43 -3.31 -5.81
CA ALA A 104 5.75 -2.02 -6.41
C ALA A 104 7.26 -1.82 -6.62
N SER A 105 8.07 -2.22 -5.64
CA SER A 105 9.54 -2.07 -5.69
C SER A 105 10.20 -2.95 -6.75
N THR A 106 9.53 -4.02 -7.18
CA THR A 106 10.05 -4.98 -8.16
C THR A 106 9.40 -4.86 -9.55
N TYR A 107 8.19 -4.30 -9.63
CA TYR A 107 7.51 -4.09 -10.89
C TYR A 107 8.25 -3.04 -11.74
N LYS A 108 8.63 -3.39 -12.97
CA LYS A 108 9.39 -2.52 -13.89
C LYS A 108 10.66 -1.90 -13.28
N ARG A 109 11.32 -2.60 -12.36
CA ARG A 109 12.47 -2.15 -11.54
C ARG A 109 12.11 -1.05 -10.53
N GLY A 110 10.86 -0.97 -10.16
CA GLY A 110 10.32 -0.05 -9.19
C GLY A 110 9.36 0.98 -9.76
N ILE A 111 8.17 1.03 -9.17
CA ILE A 111 7.22 2.14 -9.28
C ILE A 111 7.02 2.74 -7.90
N ASP A 112 6.52 3.94 -7.85
CA ASP A 112 6.20 4.60 -6.59
C ASP A 112 5.05 3.90 -5.86
N PHE A 113 5.10 3.93 -4.53
CA PHE A 113 4.01 3.44 -3.70
C PHE A 113 3.83 4.31 -2.45
N ILE A 114 2.63 4.27 -1.87
CA ILE A 114 2.30 4.87 -0.58
C ILE A 114 1.66 3.82 0.33
N GLN A 115 1.76 4.06 1.64
CA GLN A 115 1.17 3.20 2.67
C GLN A 115 0.00 3.91 3.34
N ILE A 116 -1.15 3.25 3.41
CA ILE A 116 -2.33 3.69 4.14
C ILE A 116 -2.71 2.56 5.10
N PRO A 117 -2.04 2.50 6.28
CA PRO A 117 -2.25 1.42 7.24
C PRO A 117 -3.63 1.50 7.88
N THR A 118 -4.30 0.34 8.03
CA THR A 118 -5.64 0.24 8.62
C THR A 118 -5.66 -0.51 9.96
N SER A 119 -4.58 -1.20 10.32
CA SER A 119 -4.44 -1.85 11.62
C SER A 119 -3.45 -1.11 12.52
N LEU A 120 -3.60 -1.25 13.83
CA LEU A 120 -2.71 -0.59 14.79
C LEU A 120 -1.25 -0.99 14.60
N LEU A 121 -0.97 -2.28 14.38
CA LEU A 121 0.38 -2.78 14.13
C LEU A 121 0.99 -2.17 12.85
N ALA A 122 0.20 -2.06 11.80
CA ALA A 122 0.66 -1.45 10.55
C ALA A 122 0.93 0.05 10.72
N MET A 123 0.11 0.75 11.51
CA MET A 123 0.30 2.18 11.79
C MET A 123 1.55 2.48 12.61
N LEU A 124 1.94 1.56 13.51
CA LEU A 124 3.04 1.78 14.45
C LEU A 124 4.38 1.18 13.97
N ASP A 125 4.35 0.14 13.14
CA ASP A 125 5.56 -0.62 12.79
C ASP A 125 5.58 -1.04 11.31
N ALA A 126 4.66 -1.89 10.85
CA ALA A 126 4.79 -2.60 9.59
C ALA A 126 4.89 -1.69 8.34
N CYS A 127 4.20 -0.53 8.32
CA CYS A 127 4.25 0.42 7.21
C CYS A 127 5.35 1.49 7.34
N ILE A 128 6.22 1.38 8.35
CA ILE A 128 7.27 2.34 8.65
C ILE A 128 8.64 1.66 8.59
N GLY A 129 9.63 2.33 8.01
CA GLY A 129 11.01 1.82 7.94
C GLY A 129 11.36 1.03 6.69
N GLY A 130 10.43 0.91 5.73
CA GLY A 130 10.73 0.38 4.39
C GLY A 130 11.10 -1.10 4.33
N LYS A 131 10.78 -1.88 5.35
CA LYS A 131 10.97 -3.34 5.36
C LYS A 131 9.83 -3.99 4.61
N LEU A 132 10.08 -4.44 3.40
CA LEU A 132 9.08 -5.00 2.51
C LEU A 132 9.44 -6.45 2.20
N GLY A 133 8.45 -7.34 2.15
CA GLY A 133 8.77 -8.72 1.87
C GLY A 133 7.57 -9.64 1.84
N ILE A 134 7.88 -10.87 1.45
CA ILE A 134 6.94 -11.97 1.34
C ILE A 134 7.49 -13.23 2.01
N ASN A 135 6.58 -14.16 2.28
CA ASN A 135 6.91 -15.48 2.80
C ASN A 135 7.36 -16.38 1.66
N PHE A 136 8.30 -17.27 1.95
CA PHE A 136 8.80 -18.24 0.99
C PHE A 136 9.25 -19.52 1.71
N ALA A 137 8.99 -20.69 1.11
CA ALA A 137 9.38 -21.98 1.63
C ALA A 137 8.95 -22.23 3.10
N PHE A 138 7.71 -21.85 3.44
CA PHE A 138 7.12 -21.95 4.79
C PHE A 138 7.79 -21.05 5.85
N LEU A 139 8.68 -20.14 5.44
CA LEU A 139 9.36 -19.19 6.32
C LEU A 139 8.82 -17.77 6.07
N LYS A 140 8.63 -17.02 7.15
CA LYS A 140 8.13 -15.63 7.07
C LYS A 140 9.24 -14.69 6.62
N ASN A 141 8.85 -13.71 5.76
CA ASN A 141 9.68 -12.58 5.35
C ASN A 141 11.06 -12.95 4.77
N GLN A 142 11.13 -14.04 4.01
CA GLN A 142 12.39 -14.54 3.47
C GLN A 142 12.86 -13.82 2.20
N ILE A 143 11.92 -13.29 1.44
CA ILE A 143 12.22 -12.54 0.20
C ILE A 143 11.70 -11.13 0.36
N GLY A 144 12.54 -10.15 0.17
CA GLY A 144 12.14 -8.77 0.35
C GLY A 144 13.18 -7.77 -0.13
N VAL A 145 12.84 -6.51 0.06
CA VAL A 145 13.68 -5.36 -0.24
C VAL A 145 13.54 -4.31 0.87
N PHE A 146 14.54 -3.46 0.99
CA PHE A 146 14.42 -2.21 1.74
C PHE A 146 14.11 -1.09 0.74
N ASN A 147 12.89 -0.56 0.80
CA ASN A 147 12.49 0.58 -0.03
C ASN A 147 11.45 1.41 0.72
N ASN A 148 11.60 2.72 0.69
CA ASN A 148 10.71 3.61 1.40
C ASN A 148 9.50 4.00 0.54
N PRO A 149 8.28 4.10 1.15
CA PRO A 149 7.14 4.68 0.47
C PRO A 149 7.37 6.16 0.18
N LYS A 150 6.64 6.72 -0.77
CA LYS A 150 6.62 8.19 -0.98
C LYS A 150 6.02 8.91 0.22
N THR A 151 5.06 8.30 0.88
CA THR A 151 4.45 8.81 2.11
C THR A 151 3.70 7.69 2.83
N VAL A 152 3.43 7.92 4.12
CA VAL A 152 2.51 7.12 4.93
C VAL A 152 1.37 8.02 5.39
N LEU A 153 0.13 7.62 5.10
CA LEU A 153 -1.09 8.36 5.47
C LEU A 153 -1.83 7.59 6.56
N ILE A 154 -1.74 8.03 7.79
CA ILE A 154 -2.36 7.39 8.95
C ILE A 154 -3.66 8.10 9.30
N ASN A 155 -4.78 7.45 9.01
CA ASN A 155 -6.09 7.91 9.46
C ASN A 155 -6.58 7.02 10.61
N PRO A 156 -6.61 7.53 11.86
CA PRO A 156 -7.04 6.73 13.02
C PRO A 156 -8.47 6.18 12.93
N PHE A 157 -9.29 6.75 12.05
CA PHE A 157 -10.67 6.29 11.85
C PHE A 157 -10.72 4.82 11.33
N PHE A 158 -9.70 4.39 10.60
CA PHE A 158 -9.61 3.02 10.11
C PHE A 158 -9.45 1.95 11.21
N LEU A 159 -9.11 2.36 12.44
CA LEU A 159 -9.09 1.42 13.59
C LEU A 159 -10.49 0.97 14.03
N ASN A 160 -11.55 1.59 13.49
CA ASN A 160 -12.94 1.20 13.75
C ASN A 160 -13.51 0.25 12.67
N SER A 161 -12.70 -0.09 11.70
CA SER A 161 -13.09 -1.00 10.60
C SER A 161 -12.81 -2.46 10.93
#